data_b245fca76efa759f47a206f451d9635f
#
_entry.id   b245fca76efa759f47a206f451d9635f
#
_cell.length_a   1.000
_cell.length_b   1.000
_cell.length_c   1.000
_cell.angle_alpha   90.00
_cell.angle_beta   90.00
_cell.angle_gamma   90.00
#
_symmetry.space_group_name_H-M   'P 1'
#
loop_
_entity.id
_entity.type
_entity.pdbx_description
1 polymer ?
#
loop_
_entity_poly.entity_id
_entity_poly.type
_entity_poly.pdbx_seq_one_letter_code
_entity_poly.pdbx_strand_id
1 'polypeptide(L)' 'MVLDEERISMKIQAMGRAVMELSLADLPVTQEAIIEKLDRYRREAGNVIGKGVNRDAAEIVRKGSKAVK' A
#
# COMPACT_ATOMS: atom_id res chain seq x y z
N MET A 1 12.60 -9.63 -9.33
CA MET A 1 11.30 -8.98 -9.51
C MET A 1 11.41 -7.96 -10.63
N VAL A 2 10.58 -8.08 -11.65
CA VAL A 2 10.53 -7.06 -12.70
C VAL A 2 9.75 -5.88 -12.13
N LEU A 3 10.41 -4.73 -12.05
CA LEU A 3 9.78 -3.51 -11.58
C LEU A 3 9.06 -2.84 -12.74
N ASP A 4 7.75 -2.97 -12.75
CA ASP A 4 6.88 -2.32 -13.70
C ASP A 4 6.59 -0.91 -13.15
N GLU A 5 6.97 0.12 -13.92
CA GLU A 5 6.79 1.52 -13.51
C GLU A 5 5.33 1.84 -13.19
N GLU A 6 4.42 1.26 -13.95
CA GLU A 6 3.00 1.45 -13.73
C GLU A 6 2.56 0.90 -12.37
N ARG A 7 3.05 -0.30 -12.01
CA ARG A 7 2.76 -0.89 -10.70
C ARG A 7 3.41 -0.13 -9.56
N ILE A 8 4.62 0.38 -9.76
CA ILE A 8 5.28 1.22 -8.77
C ILE A 8 4.46 2.47 -8.52
N SER A 9 3.99 3.13 -9.57
CA SER A 9 3.13 4.31 -9.47
C SER A 9 1.85 4.00 -8.69
N MET A 10 1.22 2.87 -8.97
CA MET A 10 0.01 2.44 -8.26
C MET A 10 0.28 2.18 -6.78
N LYS A 11 1.43 1.61 -6.45
CA LYS A 11 1.82 1.39 -5.05
C LYS A 11 2.02 2.71 -4.32
N ILE A 12 2.67 3.68 -4.97
CA ILE A 12 2.88 5.01 -4.41
C ILE A 12 1.53 5.69 -4.16
N GLN A 13 0.60 5.59 -5.11
CA GLN A 13 -0.73 6.15 -4.98
C GLN A 13 -1.49 5.53 -3.80
N ALA A 14 -1.40 4.21 -3.65
CA ALA A 14 -2.06 3.52 -2.55
C ALA A 14 -1.49 3.94 -1.19
N MET A 15 -0.17 4.05 -1.09
CA MET A 15 0.48 4.52 0.13
C MET A 15 0.14 5.97 0.45
N GLY A 16 0.16 6.84 -0.56
CA GLY A 16 -0.23 8.24 -0.40
C GLY A 16 -1.67 8.37 0.05
N ARG A 17 -2.57 7.59 -0.53
CA ARG A 17 -3.97 7.54 -0.12
C ARG A 17 -4.10 7.16 1.35
N ALA A 18 -3.37 6.14 1.79
CA ALA A 18 -3.40 5.68 3.18
C ALA A 18 -2.98 6.80 4.13
N VAL A 19 -1.87 7.48 3.82
CA VAL A 19 -1.37 8.58 4.65
C VAL A 19 -2.37 9.72 4.68
N MET A 20 -2.94 10.10 3.55
CA MET A 20 -3.94 11.17 3.48
C MET A 20 -5.19 10.83 4.28
N GLU A 21 -5.72 9.63 4.16
CA GLU A 21 -6.92 9.24 4.88
C GLU A 21 -6.69 9.22 6.40
N LEU A 22 -5.54 8.71 6.84
CA LEU A 22 -5.19 8.73 8.25
C LEU A 22 -5.05 10.17 8.77
N SER A 23 -4.37 11.02 8.00
CA SER A 23 -4.15 12.41 8.38
C SER A 23 -5.46 13.19 8.47
N LEU A 24 -6.35 13.02 7.48
CA LEU A 24 -7.63 13.69 7.47
C LEU A 24 -8.56 13.23 8.59
N ALA A 25 -8.39 12.00 9.05
CA ALA A 25 -9.18 11.45 10.15
C ALA A 25 -8.55 11.74 11.53
N ASP A 26 -7.45 12.48 11.56
CA ASP A 26 -6.70 12.77 12.78
C ASP A 26 -6.23 11.51 13.52
N LEU A 27 -5.94 10.47 12.74
CA LEU A 27 -5.42 9.21 13.28
C LEU A 27 -3.90 9.18 13.16
N PRO A 28 -3.20 8.46 14.05
CA PRO A 28 -1.74 8.34 13.96
C PRO A 28 -1.31 7.71 12.65
N VAL A 29 -0.30 8.29 12.00
CA VAL A 29 0.28 7.74 10.77
C VAL A 29 1.44 6.84 11.17
N THR A 30 1.13 5.60 11.46
CA THR A 30 2.10 4.58 11.86
C THR A 30 2.21 3.51 10.79
N GLN A 31 3.26 2.71 10.87
CA GLN A 31 3.46 1.58 9.96
C GLN A 31 2.25 0.64 10.02
N GLU A 32 1.80 0.28 11.21
CA GLU A 32 0.66 -0.61 11.40
C GLU A 32 -0.62 -0.03 10.81
N ALA A 33 -0.85 1.25 11.01
CA ALA A 33 -2.04 1.92 10.47
C ALA A 33 -2.04 1.95 8.95
N ILE A 34 -0.87 2.18 8.34
CA ILE A 34 -0.71 2.17 6.89
C ILE A 34 -0.96 0.76 6.35
N ILE A 35 -0.38 -0.27 6.97
CA ILE A 35 -0.59 -1.66 6.56
C ILE A 35 -2.06 -2.03 6.65
N GLU A 36 -2.73 -1.65 7.71
CA GLU A 36 -4.16 -1.91 7.89
C GLU A 36 -4.99 -1.26 6.79
N LYS A 37 -4.67 -0.02 6.42
CA LYS A 37 -5.35 0.67 5.31
C LYS A 37 -5.13 -0.05 3.99
N LEU A 38 -3.89 -0.46 3.70
CA LEU A 38 -3.56 -1.17 2.46
C LEU A 38 -4.26 -2.53 2.39
N ASP A 39 -4.34 -3.25 3.50
CA ASP A 39 -5.09 -4.51 3.56
C ASP A 39 -6.59 -4.29 3.31
N ARG A 40 -7.13 -3.18 3.81
CA ARG A 40 -8.52 -2.81 3.55
C ARG A 40 -8.74 -2.52 2.07
N TYR A 41 -7.85 -1.74 1.44
CA TYR A 41 -7.94 -1.45 0.00
C TYR A 41 -7.86 -2.73 -0.82
N ARG A 42 -7.00 -3.67 -0.41
CA ARG A 42 -6.90 -4.97 -1.05
C ARG A 42 -8.23 -5.71 -1.01
N ARG A 43 -8.91 -5.73 0.13
CA ARG A 43 -10.22 -6.37 0.26
C ARG A 43 -11.29 -5.68 -0.57
N GLU A 44 -11.21 -4.36 -0.70
CA GLU A 44 -12.17 -3.57 -1.47
C GLU A 44 -11.89 -3.58 -2.97
N ALA A 45 -10.69 -3.94 -3.40
CA ALA A 45 -10.32 -3.95 -4.81
C ALA A 45 -11.14 -4.99 -5.57
N GLY A 46 -11.71 -4.57 -6.69
CA GLY A 46 -12.57 -5.43 -7.51
C GLY A 46 -11.82 -6.28 -8.54
N ASN A 47 -10.49 -6.15 -8.63
CA ASN A 47 -9.70 -6.87 -9.62
C ASN A 47 -8.40 -7.39 -9.04
N VAL A 48 -7.78 -8.34 -9.74
CA VAL A 48 -6.55 -9.01 -9.31
C VAL A 48 -5.37 -8.03 -9.24
N ILE A 49 -5.30 -7.09 -10.17
CA ILE A 49 -4.20 -6.11 -10.23
C ILE A 49 -4.25 -5.22 -8.99
N GLY A 50 -5.43 -4.68 -8.66
CA GLY A 50 -5.59 -3.83 -7.48
C GLY A 50 -5.28 -4.57 -6.19
N LYS A 51 -5.72 -5.83 -6.07
CA LYS A 51 -5.39 -6.66 -4.91
C LYS A 51 -3.90 -6.92 -4.80
N GLY A 52 -3.24 -7.22 -5.92
CA GLY A 52 -1.80 -7.43 -5.95
C GLY A 52 -1.01 -6.19 -5.59
N VAL A 53 -1.40 -5.03 -6.12
CA VAL A 53 -0.74 -3.76 -5.84
C VAL A 53 -0.80 -3.44 -4.34
N ASN A 54 -1.97 -3.55 -3.74
CA ASN A 54 -2.14 -3.24 -2.31
C ASN A 54 -1.42 -4.25 -1.42
N ARG A 55 -1.43 -5.53 -1.79
CA ARG A 55 -0.67 -6.55 -1.08
C ARG A 55 0.83 -6.25 -1.12
N ASP A 56 1.35 -5.91 -2.30
CA ASP A 56 2.77 -5.63 -2.47
C ASP A 56 3.18 -4.34 -1.76
N ALA A 57 2.32 -3.33 -1.77
CA ALA A 57 2.55 -2.09 -1.03
C ALA A 57 2.62 -2.37 0.47
N ALA A 58 1.72 -3.19 1.01
CA ALA A 58 1.74 -3.59 2.41
C ALA A 58 3.03 -4.33 2.77
N GLU A 59 3.52 -5.21 1.88
CA GLU A 59 4.78 -5.91 2.08
C GLU A 59 5.98 -4.96 2.13
N ILE A 60 6.00 -3.94 1.26
CA ILE A 60 7.06 -2.93 1.27
C ILE A 60 7.06 -2.16 2.59
N VAL A 61 5.90 -1.77 3.08
CA VAL A 61 5.79 -1.06 4.36
C VAL A 61 6.24 -1.96 5.50
N ARG A 62 5.87 -3.25 5.45
CA ARG A 62 6.21 -4.21 6.52
C ARG A 62 7.69 -4.58 6.53
N LYS A 63 8.28 -4.80 5.37
CA LYS A 63 9.63 -5.34 5.23
C LYS A 63 10.69 -4.33 4.81
N GLY A 64 10.27 -3.19 4.29
CA GLY A 64 11.18 -2.16 3.80
C GLY A 64 12.03 -2.68 2.64
N SER A 65 13.33 -2.42 2.67
CA SER A 65 14.23 -2.81 1.58
C SER A 65 14.29 -4.32 1.34
N LYS A 66 13.91 -5.13 2.31
CA LYS A 66 13.91 -6.59 2.17
C LYS A 66 12.83 -7.09 1.21
N ALA A 67 11.80 -6.27 0.95
CA ALA A 67 10.71 -6.65 0.07
C ALA A 67 11.06 -6.57 -1.41
N VAL A 68 12.13 -5.87 -1.77
CA VAL A 68 12.50 -5.58 -3.16
C VAL A 68 13.84 -6.20 -3.59
N LYS A 69 14.18 -7.29 -2.99
CA LYS A 69 15.38 -8.05 -3.40
C LYS A 69 15.14 -8.91 -4.61
#